data_1076c848a4cb5ba0ddf51de98fd3c69b
#
_entry.id   1076c848a4cb5ba0ddf51de98fd3c69b
#
_cell.length_a   1.000
_cell.length_b   1.000
_cell.length_c   1.000
_cell.angle_alpha   90.00
_cell.angle_beta   90.00
_cell.angle_gamma   90.00
#
_symmetry.space_group_name_H-M   'P 1'
#
loop_
_entity.id
_entity.type
_entity.pdbx_description
1 polymer ?
#
loop_
_entity_poly.entity_id
_entity_poly.type
_entity_poly.pdbx_seq_one_letter_code
_entity_poly.pdbx_strand_id
1 'polypeptide(L)'
;GAFNPNENKGLPASLAAMPALEIKTGDWLISRANVTRLVGACALVKETPPRLMLCDKIFRAVWRPNSPVLPAYLDEVIKTPHLRQQIEASLTGTSPTMKNISKPALLALRLPLPPLDIQQTLVTAIGQARAEAATLRQQANQLRAQARRQIEAALLGQDGTAAAG
;
A
#
# COMPACT_ATOMS: atom_id res chain seq x y z
N GLY A 1 2.24 -0.92 -1.79
CA GLY A 1 1.73 0.36 -1.30
C GLY A 1 0.58 0.17 -0.33
N ALA A 2 0.38 1.13 0.52
CA ALA A 2 -0.80 1.23 1.37
C ALA A 2 -1.45 2.59 1.09
N PHE A 3 -2.77 2.65 1.19
CA PHE A 3 -3.48 3.91 1.10
C PHE A 3 -3.22 4.72 2.37
N ASN A 4 -2.78 5.98 2.20
CA ASN A 4 -2.57 6.91 3.30
C ASN A 4 -3.45 8.15 3.08
N PRO A 5 -4.57 8.29 3.78
CA PRO A 5 -5.48 9.42 3.59
C PRO A 5 -4.87 10.77 4.04
N ASN A 6 -3.80 10.75 4.83
CA ASN A 6 -3.14 11.97 5.30
C ASN A 6 -2.21 12.58 4.24
N GLU A 7 -1.86 11.84 3.21
CA GLU A 7 -1.10 12.36 2.05
C GLU A 7 -2.04 13.05 1.06
N ASN A 8 -2.62 14.17 1.48
CA ASN A 8 -3.54 14.96 0.66
C ASN A 8 -3.16 16.44 0.65
N LYS A 9 -3.82 17.20 -0.22
CA LYS A 9 -3.70 18.67 -0.31
C LYS A 9 -5.10 19.26 -0.30
N GLY A 10 -5.23 20.42 0.31
CA GLY A 10 -6.46 21.20 0.24
C GLY A 10 -6.83 21.54 -1.22
N LEU A 11 -8.10 21.43 -1.56
CA LEU A 11 -8.58 21.89 -2.85
C LEU A 11 -8.48 23.43 -2.90
N PRO A 12 -7.87 24.02 -3.95
CA PRO A 12 -7.85 25.48 -4.10
C PRO A 12 -9.27 26.06 -4.09
N ALA A 13 -9.45 27.21 -3.45
CA ALA A 13 -10.76 27.86 -3.34
C ALA A 13 -11.40 28.21 -4.71
N SER A 14 -10.57 28.33 -5.77
CA SER A 14 -11.02 28.55 -7.15
C SER A 14 -11.61 27.31 -7.82
N LEU A 15 -11.49 26.13 -7.22
CA LEU A 15 -11.98 24.88 -7.80
C LEU A 15 -13.20 24.37 -7.03
N ALA A 16 -14.22 23.97 -7.76
CA ALA A 16 -15.38 23.31 -7.18
C ALA A 16 -15.07 21.84 -6.83
N ALA A 17 -15.60 21.37 -5.71
CA ALA A 17 -15.53 19.96 -5.37
C ALA A 17 -16.29 19.10 -6.40
N MET A 18 -15.72 17.95 -6.75
CA MET A 18 -16.30 16.99 -7.69
C MET A 18 -16.70 15.70 -6.96
N PRO A 19 -17.94 15.54 -6.51
CA PRO A 19 -18.37 14.37 -5.73
C PRO A 19 -18.10 13.02 -6.44
N ALA A 20 -18.15 13.01 -7.77
CA ALA A 20 -17.83 11.81 -8.56
C ALA A 20 -16.39 11.32 -8.40
N LEU A 21 -15.48 12.18 -7.95
CA LEU A 21 -14.08 11.85 -7.67
C LEU A 21 -13.83 11.48 -6.22
N GLU A 22 -14.84 11.55 -5.35
CA GLU A 22 -14.68 11.16 -3.95
C GLU A 22 -14.23 9.70 -3.84
N ILE A 23 -13.19 9.49 -3.04
CA ILE A 23 -12.63 8.16 -2.74
C ILE A 23 -13.56 7.49 -1.72
N LYS A 24 -13.84 6.21 -1.93
CA LYS A 24 -14.70 5.42 -1.04
C LYS A 24 -13.99 4.15 -0.56
N THR A 25 -14.39 3.67 0.59
CA THR A 25 -13.97 2.34 1.05
C THR A 25 -14.34 1.29 0.00
N GLY A 26 -13.39 0.41 -0.30
CA GLY A 26 -13.51 -0.59 -1.36
C GLY A 26 -12.97 -0.13 -2.72
N ASP A 27 -12.64 1.15 -2.91
CA ASP A 27 -11.95 1.62 -4.12
C ASP A 27 -10.58 0.96 -4.24
N TRP A 28 -10.26 0.49 -5.45
CA TRP A 28 -8.90 0.09 -5.79
C TRP A 28 -8.27 1.17 -6.64
N LEU A 29 -7.17 1.72 -6.15
CA LEU A 29 -6.48 2.88 -6.72
C LEU A 29 -5.11 2.47 -7.24
N ILE A 30 -4.66 3.13 -8.33
CA ILE A 30 -3.34 2.91 -8.91
C ILE A 30 -2.73 4.23 -9.42
N SER A 31 -1.47 4.47 -9.08
CA SER A 31 -0.73 5.64 -9.53
C SER A 31 -0.40 5.53 -11.02
N ARG A 32 -0.87 6.51 -11.82
CA ARG A 32 -0.57 6.59 -13.26
C ARG A 32 0.63 7.46 -13.59
N ALA A 33 1.00 8.37 -12.71
CA ALA A 33 2.06 9.35 -12.96
C ALA A 33 2.86 9.63 -11.68
N ASN A 34 4.15 9.33 -11.71
CA ASN A 34 5.08 9.54 -10.59
C ASN A 34 6.53 9.25 -11.04
N VAL A 35 7.48 9.22 -10.10
CA VAL A 35 8.80 8.62 -10.34
C VAL A 35 8.65 7.14 -10.70
N THR A 36 9.58 6.60 -11.47
CA THR A 36 9.52 5.23 -12.01
C THR A 36 9.06 4.19 -10.99
N ARG A 37 9.65 4.16 -9.79
CA ARG A 37 9.33 3.16 -8.75
C ARG A 37 7.91 3.25 -8.20
N LEU A 38 7.23 4.39 -8.34
CA LEU A 38 5.88 4.65 -7.79
C LEU A 38 4.78 4.63 -8.85
N VAL A 39 5.10 4.65 -10.16
CA VAL A 39 4.09 4.40 -11.18
C VAL A 39 3.63 2.96 -11.09
N GLY A 40 2.33 2.74 -11.07
CA GLY A 40 1.73 1.43 -10.85
C GLY A 40 1.66 1.01 -9.38
N ALA A 41 2.11 1.86 -8.43
CA ALA A 41 1.80 1.62 -7.02
C ALA A 41 0.29 1.67 -6.80
N CYS A 42 -0.23 0.64 -6.16
CA CYS A 42 -1.67 0.47 -5.96
C CYS A 42 -2.02 0.25 -4.48
N ALA A 43 -3.28 0.49 -4.16
CA ALA A 43 -3.84 0.20 -2.86
C ALA A 43 -5.35 -0.03 -2.93
N LEU A 44 -5.83 -0.97 -2.12
CA LEU A 44 -7.24 -1.12 -1.79
C LEU A 44 -7.56 -0.20 -0.60
N VAL A 45 -8.55 0.68 -0.76
CA VAL A 45 -8.98 1.62 0.27
C VAL A 45 -9.79 0.87 1.32
N LYS A 46 -9.26 0.73 2.52
CA LYS A 46 -9.95 0.10 3.66
C LYS A 46 -10.84 1.08 4.39
N GLU A 47 -10.34 2.31 4.57
CA GLU A 47 -11.04 3.41 5.20
C GLU A 47 -10.55 4.74 4.60
N THR A 48 -11.40 5.74 4.60
CA THR A 48 -11.11 7.08 4.06
C THR A 48 -11.96 8.12 4.75
N PRO A 49 -11.43 9.31 5.03
CA PRO A 49 -12.26 10.42 5.49
C PRO A 49 -13.22 10.86 4.37
N PRO A 50 -14.35 11.47 4.71
CA PRO A 50 -15.26 12.03 3.75
C PRO A 50 -14.61 13.18 2.96
N ARG A 51 -15.09 13.40 1.75
CA ARG A 51 -14.68 14.49 0.86
C ARG A 51 -13.24 14.42 0.36
N LEU A 52 -12.52 13.32 0.57
CA LEU A 52 -11.22 13.10 -0.06
C LEU A 52 -11.42 12.71 -1.52
N MET A 53 -10.81 13.44 -2.43
CA MET A 53 -10.98 13.26 -3.88
C MET A 53 -9.72 12.72 -4.55
N LEU A 54 -9.93 11.98 -5.63
CA LEU A 54 -8.86 11.56 -6.53
C LEU A 54 -8.20 12.77 -7.19
N CYS A 55 -6.88 12.72 -7.34
CA CYS A 55 -6.16 13.63 -8.21
C CYS A 55 -5.98 13.01 -9.61
N ASP A 56 -5.56 13.84 -10.56
CA ASP A 56 -5.31 13.45 -11.97
C ASP A 56 -4.21 12.40 -12.16
N LYS A 57 -3.40 12.14 -11.12
CA LYS A 57 -2.30 11.16 -11.15
C LYS A 57 -2.70 9.76 -10.68
N ILE A 58 -3.95 9.55 -10.34
CA ILE A 58 -4.48 8.29 -9.82
C ILE A 58 -5.63 7.82 -10.71
N PHE A 59 -5.59 6.54 -11.09
CA PHE A 59 -6.76 5.86 -11.64
C PHE A 59 -7.48 5.09 -10.54
N ARG A 60 -8.81 5.02 -10.66
CA ARG A 60 -9.67 4.15 -9.87
C ARG A 60 -10.22 3.05 -10.77
N ALA A 61 -10.16 1.80 -10.32
CA ALA A 61 -10.80 0.70 -11.01
C ALA A 61 -12.33 0.79 -10.86
N VAL A 62 -13.02 0.56 -11.96
CA VAL A 62 -14.48 0.36 -11.99
C VAL A 62 -14.72 -1.12 -12.31
N TRP A 63 -15.26 -1.84 -11.34
CA TRP A 63 -15.48 -3.27 -11.47
C TRP A 63 -16.73 -3.54 -12.31
N ARG A 64 -16.61 -4.49 -13.25
CA ARG A 64 -17.78 -4.99 -13.98
C ARG A 64 -18.56 -5.96 -13.08
N PRO A 65 -19.87 -6.06 -13.24
CA PRO A 65 -20.62 -7.15 -12.64
C PRO A 65 -19.99 -8.52 -13.05
N ASN A 66 -19.93 -9.44 -12.11
CA ASN A 66 -19.33 -10.77 -12.30
C ASN A 66 -17.86 -10.74 -12.77
N SER A 67 -17.09 -9.76 -12.31
CA SER A 67 -15.66 -9.70 -12.57
C SER A 67 -14.99 -11.02 -12.14
N PRO A 68 -14.15 -11.64 -12.99
CA PRO A 68 -13.41 -12.85 -12.61
C PRO A 68 -12.22 -12.56 -11.71
N VAL A 69 -12.02 -11.30 -11.29
CA VAL A 69 -10.92 -10.85 -10.45
C VAL A 69 -11.45 -10.27 -9.17
N LEU A 70 -10.98 -10.77 -8.03
CA LEU A 70 -11.21 -10.15 -6.73
C LEU A 70 -10.32 -8.91 -6.57
N PRO A 71 -10.85 -7.76 -6.12
CA PRO A 71 -10.05 -6.56 -5.87
C PRO A 71 -8.84 -6.79 -4.97
N ALA A 72 -9.02 -7.57 -3.90
CA ALA A 72 -7.94 -7.93 -2.98
C ALA A 72 -6.86 -8.80 -3.64
N TYR A 73 -7.25 -9.71 -4.55
CA TYR A 73 -6.29 -10.50 -5.31
C TYR A 73 -5.50 -9.62 -6.28
N LEU A 74 -6.17 -8.73 -7.01
CA LEU A 74 -5.47 -7.79 -7.90
C LEU A 74 -4.48 -6.93 -7.12
N ASP A 75 -4.85 -6.47 -5.92
CA ASP A 75 -3.96 -5.68 -5.05
C ASP A 75 -2.69 -6.44 -4.67
N GLU A 76 -2.76 -7.75 -4.55
CA GLU A 76 -1.58 -8.58 -4.25
C GLU A 76 -0.76 -8.90 -5.49
N VAL A 77 -1.41 -9.38 -6.56
CA VAL A 77 -0.69 -9.88 -7.73
C VAL A 77 0.03 -8.77 -8.49
N ILE A 78 -0.52 -7.56 -8.54
CA ILE A 78 0.10 -6.45 -9.25
C ILE A 78 1.41 -5.98 -8.60
N LYS A 79 1.60 -6.27 -7.31
CA LYS A 79 2.83 -5.96 -6.56
C LYS A 79 3.96 -6.98 -6.79
N THR A 80 3.69 -8.06 -7.52
CA THR A 80 4.70 -9.08 -7.81
C THR A 80 5.78 -8.55 -8.75
N PRO A 81 7.03 -9.08 -8.67
CA PRO A 81 8.10 -8.68 -9.58
C PRO A 81 7.75 -8.83 -11.05
N HIS A 82 7.00 -9.88 -11.40
CA HIS A 82 6.57 -10.11 -12.78
C HIS A 82 5.68 -8.98 -13.33
N LEU A 83 4.69 -8.53 -12.56
CA LEU A 83 3.82 -7.42 -12.97
C LEU A 83 4.59 -6.09 -12.91
N ARG A 84 5.50 -5.94 -11.94
CA ARG A 84 6.36 -4.76 -11.85
C ARG A 84 7.19 -4.57 -13.12
N GLN A 85 7.80 -5.62 -13.65
CA GLN A 85 8.55 -5.60 -14.90
C GLN A 85 7.67 -5.19 -16.09
N GLN A 86 6.46 -5.72 -16.22
CA GLN A 86 5.53 -5.31 -17.28
C GLN A 86 5.16 -3.81 -17.16
N ILE A 87 4.89 -3.33 -15.97
CA ILE A 87 4.61 -1.91 -15.72
C ILE A 87 5.81 -1.07 -16.16
N GLU A 88 7.02 -1.39 -15.71
CA GLU A 88 8.24 -0.63 -16.05
C GLU A 88 8.52 -0.61 -17.53
N ALA A 89 8.33 -1.73 -18.23
CA ALA A 89 8.47 -1.81 -19.69
C ALA A 89 7.41 -0.97 -20.45
N SER A 90 6.30 -0.65 -19.79
CA SER A 90 5.19 0.12 -20.40
C SER A 90 5.21 1.61 -20.04
N LEU A 91 6.24 2.07 -19.30
CA LEU A 91 6.33 3.47 -18.89
C LEU A 91 6.72 4.37 -20.06
N THR A 92 6.12 5.55 -20.07
CA THR A 92 6.40 6.64 -21.01
C THR A 92 6.87 7.89 -20.27
N GLY A 93 7.40 8.86 -21.02
CA GLY A 93 7.92 10.12 -20.49
C GLY A 93 9.44 10.15 -20.50
N THR A 94 10.01 11.29 -20.88
CA THR A 94 11.46 11.50 -20.99
C THR A 94 12.11 11.88 -19.67
N SER A 95 11.35 12.53 -18.78
CA SER A 95 11.87 12.92 -17.46
C SER A 95 12.06 11.71 -16.54
N PRO A 96 13.21 11.58 -15.87
CA PRO A 96 13.41 10.53 -14.87
C PRO A 96 12.54 10.72 -13.63
N THR A 97 12.07 11.94 -13.35
CA THR A 97 11.26 12.27 -12.18
C THR A 97 9.75 12.21 -12.44
N MET A 98 9.34 12.06 -13.71
CA MET A 98 7.92 11.98 -14.07
C MET A 98 7.73 10.95 -15.19
N LYS A 99 7.42 9.74 -14.79
CA LYS A 99 7.00 8.67 -15.70
C LYS A 99 5.49 8.50 -15.63
N ASN A 100 4.93 7.96 -16.70
CA ASN A 100 3.50 7.74 -16.83
C ASN A 100 3.23 6.36 -17.37
N ILE A 101 2.09 5.78 -16.97
CA ILE A 101 1.52 4.61 -17.62
C ILE A 101 0.13 4.99 -18.17
N SER A 102 -0.11 4.64 -19.41
CA SER A 102 -1.40 4.91 -20.05
C SER A 102 -2.46 3.89 -19.60
N LYS A 103 -3.73 4.27 -19.72
CA LYS A 103 -4.84 3.34 -19.46
C LYS A 103 -4.79 2.09 -20.35
N PRO A 104 -4.53 2.19 -21.68
CA PRO A 104 -4.35 1.01 -22.51
C PRO A 104 -3.21 0.10 -22.05
N ALA A 105 -2.06 0.67 -21.66
CA ALA A 105 -0.94 -0.10 -21.15
C ALA A 105 -1.26 -0.86 -19.86
N LEU A 106 -1.99 -0.22 -18.91
CA LEU A 106 -2.49 -0.90 -17.72
C LEU A 106 -3.44 -2.05 -18.04
N LEU A 107 -4.34 -1.85 -18.99
CA LEU A 107 -5.31 -2.87 -19.40
C LEU A 107 -4.66 -4.03 -20.20
N ALA A 108 -3.45 -3.84 -20.73
CA ALA A 108 -2.69 -4.85 -21.44
C ALA A 108 -1.82 -5.72 -20.52
N LEU A 109 -1.73 -5.41 -19.23
CA LEU A 109 -0.98 -6.21 -18.26
C LEU A 109 -1.54 -7.64 -18.21
N ARG A 110 -0.63 -8.62 -18.26
CA ARG A 110 -0.96 -10.04 -18.19
C ARG A 110 -0.68 -10.55 -16.79
N LEU A 111 -1.73 -11.00 -16.11
CA LEU A 111 -1.65 -11.55 -14.76
C LEU A 111 -2.21 -12.97 -14.74
N PRO A 112 -1.74 -13.84 -13.84
CA PRO A 112 -2.38 -15.11 -13.57
C PRO A 112 -3.81 -14.88 -13.10
N LEU A 113 -4.76 -15.66 -13.61
CA LEU A 113 -6.16 -15.54 -13.26
C LEU A 113 -6.73 -16.91 -12.87
N PRO A 114 -6.43 -17.40 -11.67
CA PRO A 114 -7.02 -18.62 -11.16
C PRO A 114 -8.52 -18.43 -10.83
N PRO A 115 -9.28 -19.51 -10.62
CA PRO A 115 -10.66 -19.44 -10.13
C PRO A 115 -10.80 -18.60 -8.86
N LEU A 116 -11.99 -18.02 -8.63
CA LEU A 116 -12.22 -17.06 -7.54
C LEU A 116 -11.97 -17.64 -6.14
N ASP A 117 -12.25 -18.91 -5.93
CA ASP A 117 -11.98 -19.65 -4.69
C ASP A 117 -10.47 -19.74 -4.39
N ILE A 118 -9.67 -19.99 -5.43
CA ILE A 118 -8.20 -19.98 -5.32
C ILE A 118 -7.68 -18.57 -5.05
N GLN A 119 -8.23 -17.53 -5.73
CA GLN A 119 -7.88 -16.15 -5.45
C GLN A 119 -8.16 -15.79 -3.98
N GLN A 120 -9.33 -16.19 -3.45
CA GLN A 120 -9.71 -15.96 -2.06
C GLN A 120 -8.77 -16.69 -1.09
N THR A 121 -8.41 -17.91 -1.38
CA THR A 121 -7.45 -18.70 -0.58
C THR A 121 -6.09 -18.02 -0.52
N LEU A 122 -5.56 -17.54 -1.64
CA LEU A 122 -4.29 -16.84 -1.72
C LEU A 122 -4.31 -15.54 -0.91
N VAL A 123 -5.36 -14.73 -1.06
CA VAL A 123 -5.51 -13.47 -0.30
C VAL A 123 -5.55 -13.74 1.20
N THR A 124 -6.28 -14.76 1.63
CA THR A 124 -6.37 -15.16 3.04
C THR A 124 -5.01 -15.59 3.58
N ALA A 125 -4.29 -16.45 2.86
CA ALA A 125 -2.97 -16.92 3.27
C ALA A 125 -1.95 -15.77 3.37
N ILE A 126 -1.94 -14.85 2.41
CA ILE A 126 -1.07 -13.66 2.44
C ILE A 126 -1.43 -12.76 3.64
N GLY A 127 -2.71 -12.57 3.91
CA GLY A 127 -3.19 -11.80 5.07
C GLY A 127 -2.72 -12.39 6.40
N GLN A 128 -2.85 -13.71 6.56
CA GLN A 128 -2.37 -14.44 7.74
C GLN A 128 -0.86 -14.31 7.93
N ALA A 129 -0.09 -14.55 6.88
CA ALA A 129 1.37 -14.43 6.93
C ALA A 129 1.83 -13.00 7.29
N ARG A 130 1.13 -11.97 6.81
CA ARG A 130 1.41 -10.58 7.17
C ARG A 130 1.07 -10.26 8.61
N ALA A 131 -0.04 -10.78 9.13
CA ALA A 131 -0.42 -10.60 10.53
C ALA A 131 0.60 -11.25 11.46
N GLU A 132 1.02 -12.48 11.15
CA GLU A 132 2.06 -13.19 11.89
C GLU A 132 3.40 -12.42 11.86
N ALA A 133 3.84 -11.99 10.69
CA ALA A 133 5.05 -11.19 10.56
C ALA A 133 4.98 -9.86 11.33
N ALA A 134 3.81 -9.22 11.42
CA ALA A 134 3.62 -8.01 12.22
C ALA A 134 3.77 -8.31 13.72
N THR A 135 3.17 -9.38 14.20
CA THR A 135 3.28 -9.85 15.59
C THR A 135 4.74 -10.15 15.97
N LEU A 136 5.45 -10.90 15.13
CA LEU A 136 6.86 -11.24 15.36
C LEU A 136 7.75 -9.98 15.39
N ARG A 137 7.50 -9.01 14.51
CA ARG A 137 8.22 -7.73 14.53
C ARG A 137 7.96 -6.94 15.82
N GLN A 138 6.74 -6.93 16.30
CA GLN A 138 6.39 -6.28 17.55
C GLN A 138 7.11 -6.93 18.73
N GLN A 139 7.11 -8.25 18.82
CA GLN A 139 7.83 -9.00 19.85
C GLN A 139 9.34 -8.72 19.80
N ALA A 140 9.94 -8.75 18.62
CA ALA A 140 11.36 -8.44 18.45
C ALA A 140 11.69 -7.00 18.90
N ASN A 141 10.85 -6.03 18.61
CA ASN A 141 11.04 -4.65 19.06
C ASN A 141 10.91 -4.51 20.59
N GLN A 142 9.97 -5.22 21.20
CA GLN A 142 9.80 -5.26 22.65
C GLN A 142 11.04 -5.85 23.34
N LEU A 143 11.56 -6.98 22.85
CA LEU A 143 12.76 -7.61 23.37
C LEU A 143 13.99 -6.71 23.24
N ARG A 144 14.16 -6.04 22.10
CA ARG A 144 15.25 -5.06 21.90
C ARG A 144 15.15 -3.89 22.87
N ALA A 145 13.95 -3.36 23.08
CA ALA A 145 13.73 -2.27 24.03
C ALA A 145 13.99 -2.69 25.47
N GLN A 146 13.64 -3.94 25.84
CA GLN A 146 13.92 -4.50 27.15
C GLN A 146 15.42 -4.67 27.37
N ALA A 147 16.14 -5.29 26.41
CA ALA A 147 17.59 -5.46 26.48
C ALA A 147 18.32 -4.11 26.61
N ARG A 148 17.88 -3.09 25.84
CA ARG A 148 18.45 -1.75 25.96
C ARG A 148 18.27 -1.18 27.36
N ARG A 149 17.07 -1.27 27.95
CA ARG A 149 16.83 -0.80 29.34
C ARG A 149 17.69 -1.52 30.36
N GLN A 150 17.90 -2.85 30.21
CA GLN A 150 18.76 -3.60 31.09
C GLN A 150 20.22 -3.15 31.02
N ILE A 151 20.72 -2.90 29.81
CA ILE A 151 22.09 -2.39 29.61
C ILE A 151 22.21 -0.98 30.22
N GLU A 152 21.25 -0.10 29.97
CA GLU A 152 21.25 1.25 30.53
C GLU A 152 21.22 1.23 32.06
N ALA A 153 20.39 0.39 32.66
CA ALA A 153 20.33 0.24 34.13
C ALA A 153 21.67 -0.26 34.72
N ALA A 154 22.27 -1.25 34.08
CA ALA A 154 23.57 -1.80 34.53
C ALA A 154 24.70 -0.74 34.39
N LEU A 155 24.73 0.01 33.29
CA LEU A 155 25.76 1.06 33.07
C LEU A 155 25.61 2.25 34.02
N LEU A 156 24.37 2.61 34.37
CA LEU A 156 24.09 3.76 35.24
C LEU A 156 24.09 3.42 36.74
N GLY A 157 24.42 2.17 37.11
CA GLY A 157 24.47 1.73 38.52
C GLY A 157 23.10 1.76 39.21
N GLN A 158 21.99 1.67 38.50
CA GLN A 158 20.64 1.64 39.08
C GLN A 158 20.20 0.25 39.56
N ASP A 159 21.08 -0.74 39.49
CA ASP A 159 20.88 -2.00 40.20
C ASP A 159 21.14 -1.74 41.68
N GLY A 160 20.04 -1.49 42.41
CA GLY A 160 20.09 -1.21 43.83
C GLY A 160 20.86 -2.23 44.67
N THR A 161 22.14 -2.01 44.83
CA THR A 161 22.83 -2.47 45.99
C THR A 161 22.96 -1.30 46.95
N ALA A 162 21.92 -1.07 47.76
CA ALA A 162 22.11 -0.52 49.06
C ALA A 162 23.03 -1.49 49.82
N ALA A 163 24.35 -1.27 49.79
CA ALA A 163 25.26 -1.86 50.68
C ALA A 163 24.94 -1.32 52.07
N ALA A 164 24.29 -2.10 52.88
CA ALA A 164 24.28 -1.91 54.33
C ALA A 164 25.70 -2.01 54.83
N GLY A 165 26.21 -0.96 55.47
CA GLY A 165 27.40 -0.88 56.24
C GLY A 165 27.15 0.05 57.40
#